data_a886d109b0216a95b6b3399ecebf45ef
#
_entry.id   a886d109b0216a95b6b3399ecebf45ef
#
_cell.length_a   1.000
_cell.length_b   1.000
_cell.length_c   1.000
_cell.angle_alpha   90.00
_cell.angle_beta   90.00
_cell.angle_gamma   90.00
#
_symmetry.space_group_name_H-M   'P 1'
#
loop_
_entity.id
_entity.type
_entity.pdbx_description
1 polymer ?
#
loop_
_entity_poly.entity_id
_entity_poly.type
_entity_poly.pdbx_seq_one_letter_code
_entity_poly.pdbx_strand_id
1 'polypeptide(L)'
;ELDRPIEHEIDGDGRTLLPGLIDAHGHVMARGFAAHQLHLTGTKSLTELQARLKAYAAANPDVPWILGRGWNQELWAEKRFPTSADLDAVVSDRAVWLTRVDGHAAVANSAAIQASGFTLNTQAPVGGRIENGLFVDAAMSLIEPKIPAPTAAEQDAALAAAQRLMLSNGLTAAADMGTGPDDWAAMNRAGEAGTLNVRVLGYAGGIPGMKAINGGKPSDWLYGDRLHLGGVKLYADGALGSRGAWLKAPYHDKPDTRGLQFLTDAQILDQANAAASSG
;
A
#
# COMPACT_ATOMS: atom_id res chain seq x y z
N GLU A 1 26.87 11.77 36.57
CA GLU A 1 26.73 13.24 36.53
C GLU A 1 27.04 13.69 35.11
N LEU A 2 26.15 14.47 34.49
CA LEU A 2 26.37 15.01 33.17
C LEU A 2 27.13 16.34 33.31
N ASP A 3 28.37 16.38 32.81
CA ASP A 3 29.23 17.58 32.78
C ASP A 3 28.78 18.63 31.74
N ARG A 4 27.49 18.60 31.32
CA ARG A 4 26.93 19.54 30.35
C ARG A 4 25.75 20.30 30.94
N PRO A 5 25.56 21.57 30.62
CA PRO A 5 24.37 22.29 31.02
C PRO A 5 23.13 21.63 30.45
N ILE A 6 22.10 21.48 31.27
CA ILE A 6 20.79 20.98 30.86
C ILE A 6 20.10 22.09 30.07
N GLU A 7 19.86 21.88 28.79
CA GLU A 7 19.17 22.86 27.94
C GLU A 7 17.63 22.76 28.11
N HIS A 8 17.13 21.54 28.30
CA HIS A 8 15.72 21.25 28.48
C HIS A 8 15.51 20.14 29.50
N GLU A 9 14.61 20.36 30.44
CA GLU A 9 14.17 19.37 31.42
C GLU A 9 12.70 19.01 31.12
N ILE A 10 12.40 17.71 31.00
CA ILE A 10 11.05 17.21 30.81
C ILE A 10 10.71 16.30 31.96
N ASP A 11 9.68 16.66 32.73
CA ASP A 11 9.12 15.80 33.78
C ASP A 11 8.37 14.64 33.12
N GLY A 12 8.88 13.44 33.32
CA GLY A 12 8.27 12.20 32.80
C GLY A 12 7.01 11.76 33.56
N ASP A 13 6.66 12.40 34.66
CA ASP A 13 5.51 12.06 35.50
C ASP A 13 5.46 10.56 35.85
N GLY A 14 6.61 10.00 36.23
CA GLY A 14 6.79 8.57 36.54
C GLY A 14 6.75 7.63 35.32
N ARG A 15 6.68 8.12 34.09
CA ARG A 15 6.67 7.32 32.89
C ARG A 15 8.07 6.84 32.51
N THR A 16 8.14 5.70 31.85
CA THR A 16 9.39 5.14 31.34
C THR A 16 9.74 5.78 30.00
N LEU A 17 10.96 6.31 29.89
CA LEU A 17 11.53 6.77 28.62
C LEU A 17 12.21 5.61 27.91
N LEU A 18 11.83 5.36 26.67
CA LEU A 18 12.42 4.35 25.79
C LEU A 18 12.94 5.02 24.50
N PRO A 19 13.92 4.43 23.83
CA PRO A 19 14.22 4.78 22.45
C PRO A 19 12.98 4.60 21.58
N GLY A 20 12.80 5.43 20.54
CA GLY A 20 11.73 5.28 19.59
C GLY A 20 11.80 3.92 18.89
N LEU A 21 10.64 3.31 18.65
CA LEU A 21 10.55 2.03 17.95
C LEU A 21 10.88 2.19 16.45
N ILE A 22 11.39 1.11 15.87
CA ILE A 22 11.75 1.04 14.44
C ILE A 22 10.90 -0.07 13.81
N ASP A 23 10.13 0.27 12.76
CA ASP A 23 9.53 -0.75 11.91
C ASP A 23 10.57 -1.25 10.91
N ALA A 24 11.01 -2.49 11.07
CA ALA A 24 12.06 -3.10 10.24
C ALA A 24 11.56 -3.54 8.85
N HIS A 25 10.26 -3.51 8.57
CA HIS A 25 9.66 -3.89 7.29
C HIS A 25 8.32 -3.19 7.08
N GLY A 26 8.37 -1.89 6.83
CA GLY A 26 7.19 -1.07 6.63
C GLY A 26 6.89 -0.76 5.16
N HIS A 27 5.74 -0.15 4.94
CA HIS A 27 5.31 0.43 3.66
C HIS A 27 4.71 1.81 3.98
N VAL A 28 5.59 2.81 4.14
CA VAL A 28 5.22 4.14 4.69
C VAL A 28 4.15 4.82 3.85
N MET A 29 4.40 4.96 2.55
CA MET A 29 3.45 5.64 1.66
C MET A 29 2.14 4.87 1.50
N ALA A 30 2.20 3.55 1.34
CA ALA A 30 1.00 2.72 1.24
C ALA A 30 0.13 2.84 2.51
N ARG A 31 0.74 2.94 3.69
CA ARG A 31 0.03 3.16 4.94
C ARG A 31 -0.60 4.55 5.01
N GLY A 32 0.09 5.55 4.49
CA GLY A 32 -0.42 6.93 4.37
C GLY A 32 -1.64 7.01 3.45
N PHE A 33 -1.54 6.44 2.26
CA PHE A 33 -2.68 6.36 1.33
C PHE A 33 -3.87 5.61 1.94
N ALA A 34 -3.62 4.50 2.63
CA ALA A 34 -4.69 3.78 3.32
C ALA A 34 -5.43 4.62 4.36
N ALA A 35 -4.79 5.61 4.98
CA ALA A 35 -5.45 6.52 5.91
C ALA A 35 -6.42 7.51 5.24
N HIS A 36 -6.28 7.74 3.93
CA HIS A 36 -7.14 8.61 3.14
C HIS A 36 -8.17 7.85 2.30
N GLN A 37 -8.11 6.52 2.25
CA GLN A 37 -9.05 5.67 1.53
C GLN A 37 -10.24 5.26 2.41
N LEU A 38 -11.32 4.85 1.76
CA LEU A 38 -12.48 4.31 2.45
C LEU A 38 -12.15 3.00 3.19
N HIS A 39 -12.27 3.01 4.50
CA HIS A 39 -12.00 1.85 5.36
C HIS A 39 -13.25 0.97 5.50
N LEU A 40 -13.15 -0.28 5.04
CA LEU A 40 -14.25 -1.25 5.06
C LEU A 40 -13.95 -2.48 5.95
N THR A 41 -12.79 -2.51 6.59
CA THR A 41 -12.43 -3.60 7.51
C THR A 41 -13.45 -3.67 8.65
N GLY A 42 -13.91 -4.89 8.92
CA GLY A 42 -14.86 -5.17 10.00
C GLY A 42 -16.31 -4.83 9.69
N THR A 43 -16.66 -4.42 8.44
CA THR A 43 -18.07 -4.31 8.03
C THR A 43 -18.76 -5.66 8.18
N LYS A 44 -19.98 -5.65 8.72
CA LYS A 44 -20.75 -6.85 9.07
C LYS A 44 -21.91 -7.14 8.11
N SER A 45 -22.12 -6.26 7.14
CA SER A 45 -23.17 -6.39 6.13
C SER A 45 -22.87 -5.55 4.89
N LEU A 46 -23.55 -5.88 3.79
CA LEU A 46 -23.54 -5.05 2.59
C LEU A 46 -24.11 -3.65 2.86
N THR A 47 -25.18 -3.57 3.66
CA THR A 47 -25.79 -2.30 4.06
C THR A 47 -24.79 -1.40 4.81
N GLU A 48 -23.95 -1.97 5.68
CA GLU A 48 -22.92 -1.20 6.36
C GLU A 48 -21.83 -0.73 5.39
N LEU A 49 -21.41 -1.56 4.43
CA LEU A 49 -20.52 -1.14 3.35
C LEU A 49 -21.07 0.05 2.59
N GLN A 50 -22.35 -0.04 2.15
CA GLN A 50 -23.02 1.03 1.43
C GLN A 50 -23.14 2.31 2.26
N ALA A 51 -23.44 2.20 3.55
CA ALA A 51 -23.53 3.35 4.45
C ALA A 51 -22.17 4.07 4.59
N ARG A 52 -21.07 3.30 4.77
CA ARG A 52 -19.70 3.86 4.82
C ARG A 52 -19.30 4.48 3.49
N LEU A 53 -19.61 3.84 2.36
CA LEU A 53 -19.32 4.36 1.03
C LEU A 53 -20.04 5.69 0.80
N LYS A 54 -21.34 5.76 1.12
CA LYS A 54 -22.13 6.99 1.00
C LYS A 54 -21.58 8.12 1.87
N ALA A 55 -21.24 7.82 3.11
CA ALA A 55 -20.67 8.81 4.04
C ALA A 55 -19.31 9.33 3.56
N TYR A 56 -18.45 8.42 3.06
CA TYR A 56 -17.14 8.80 2.50
C TYR A 56 -17.30 9.68 1.25
N ALA A 57 -18.22 9.31 0.34
CA ALA A 57 -18.50 10.07 -0.87
C ALA A 57 -18.98 11.50 -0.56
N ALA A 58 -19.83 11.65 0.46
CA ALA A 58 -20.33 12.96 0.90
C ALA A 58 -19.25 13.82 1.57
N ALA A 59 -18.33 13.19 2.31
CA ALA A 59 -17.22 13.88 2.97
C ALA A 59 -16.08 14.26 2.00
N ASN A 60 -16.02 13.65 0.81
CA ASN A 60 -14.96 13.85 -0.18
C ASN A 60 -15.59 14.14 -1.57
N PRO A 61 -16.28 15.28 -1.75
CA PRO A 61 -17.04 15.58 -2.96
C PRO A 61 -16.18 15.70 -4.22
N ASP A 62 -14.92 16.13 -4.09
CA ASP A 62 -14.03 16.45 -5.20
C ASP A 62 -13.16 15.27 -5.65
N VAL A 63 -13.24 14.13 -4.96
CA VAL A 63 -12.43 12.94 -5.30
C VAL A 63 -13.04 12.24 -6.52
N PRO A 64 -12.32 12.14 -7.66
CA PRO A 64 -12.89 11.55 -8.90
C PRO A 64 -13.00 10.02 -8.84
N TRP A 65 -12.13 9.36 -8.07
CA TRP A 65 -12.14 7.93 -7.81
C TRP A 65 -12.21 7.65 -6.32
N ILE A 66 -13.26 7.00 -5.87
CA ILE A 66 -13.34 6.52 -4.49
C ILE A 66 -12.65 5.17 -4.41
N LEU A 67 -11.51 5.17 -3.75
CA LEU A 67 -10.74 3.96 -3.46
C LEU A 67 -11.02 3.52 -2.03
N GLY A 68 -11.22 2.23 -1.84
CA GLY A 68 -11.43 1.66 -0.51
C GLY A 68 -10.95 0.23 -0.43
N ARG A 69 -10.80 -0.26 0.79
CA ARG A 69 -10.34 -1.63 1.00
C ARG A 69 -10.84 -2.23 2.31
N GLY A 70 -10.79 -3.56 2.36
CA GLY A 70 -10.94 -4.30 3.61
C GLY A 70 -12.31 -4.95 3.79
N TRP A 71 -13.21 -4.90 2.79
CA TRP A 71 -14.45 -5.64 2.88
C TRP A 71 -14.20 -7.16 2.88
N ASN A 72 -15.05 -7.89 3.59
CA ASN A 72 -14.98 -9.35 3.67
C ASN A 72 -16.41 -9.89 3.82
N GLN A 73 -16.97 -10.42 2.74
CA GLN A 73 -18.32 -10.97 2.71
C GLN A 73 -18.51 -12.19 3.63
N GLU A 74 -17.41 -12.85 4.02
CA GLU A 74 -17.51 -13.97 4.97
C GLU A 74 -17.96 -13.54 6.37
N LEU A 75 -17.82 -12.25 6.69
CA LEU A 75 -18.30 -11.66 7.94
C LEU A 75 -19.77 -11.21 7.86
N TRP A 76 -20.36 -11.21 6.66
CA TRP A 76 -21.71 -10.69 6.42
C TRP A 76 -22.78 -11.80 6.53
N ALA A 77 -23.96 -11.43 6.94
CA ALA A 77 -25.08 -12.37 6.96
C ALA A 77 -25.46 -12.85 5.55
N GLU A 78 -25.31 -11.98 4.55
CA GLU A 78 -25.64 -12.24 3.15
C GLU A 78 -24.69 -13.25 2.48
N LYS A 79 -23.48 -13.45 2.97
CA LYS A 79 -22.45 -14.37 2.44
C LYS A 79 -22.25 -14.26 0.92
N ARG A 80 -22.55 -13.12 0.32
CA ARG A 80 -22.36 -12.87 -1.11
C ARG A 80 -21.41 -11.73 -1.36
N PHE A 81 -20.74 -11.75 -2.50
CA PHE A 81 -19.93 -10.64 -2.97
C PHE A 81 -20.81 -9.40 -3.25
N PRO A 82 -20.28 -8.18 -3.02
CA PRO A 82 -20.89 -6.97 -3.52
C PRO A 82 -20.82 -6.93 -5.05
N THR A 83 -21.77 -6.22 -5.67
CA THR A 83 -21.89 -6.06 -7.13
C THR A 83 -21.79 -4.58 -7.53
N SER A 84 -21.60 -4.29 -8.83
CA SER A 84 -21.70 -2.91 -9.34
C SER A 84 -23.02 -2.25 -8.92
N ALA A 85 -24.16 -2.96 -9.05
CA ALA A 85 -25.47 -2.43 -8.71
C ALA A 85 -25.60 -2.05 -7.23
N ASP A 86 -24.95 -2.80 -6.34
CA ASP A 86 -24.92 -2.47 -4.92
C ASP A 86 -24.19 -1.14 -4.66
N LEU A 87 -23.12 -0.86 -5.41
CA LEU A 87 -22.37 0.39 -5.29
C LEU A 87 -23.11 1.54 -5.98
N ASP A 88 -23.65 1.32 -7.18
CA ASP A 88 -24.41 2.31 -7.95
C ASP A 88 -25.65 2.80 -7.19
N ALA A 89 -26.25 1.97 -6.35
CA ALA A 89 -27.39 2.34 -5.50
C ALA A 89 -27.06 3.48 -4.52
N VAL A 90 -25.78 3.75 -4.21
CA VAL A 90 -25.37 4.77 -3.25
C VAL A 90 -24.38 5.80 -3.84
N VAL A 91 -23.58 5.41 -4.84
CA VAL A 91 -22.66 6.29 -5.57
C VAL A 91 -22.62 5.87 -7.03
N SER A 92 -23.25 6.66 -7.92
CA SER A 92 -23.31 6.42 -9.37
C SER A 92 -22.65 7.53 -10.19
N ASP A 93 -22.31 8.66 -9.55
CA ASP A 93 -21.83 9.90 -10.19
C ASP A 93 -20.32 9.91 -10.42
N ARG A 94 -19.57 9.00 -9.82
CA ARG A 94 -18.11 8.89 -9.96
C ARG A 94 -17.61 7.47 -9.73
N ALA A 95 -16.37 7.22 -10.13
CA ALA A 95 -15.77 5.91 -10.10
C ALA A 95 -15.54 5.41 -8.66
N VAL A 96 -15.91 4.14 -8.41
CA VAL A 96 -15.69 3.46 -7.11
C VAL A 96 -14.97 2.15 -7.36
N TRP A 97 -13.85 1.92 -6.63
CA TRP A 97 -13.08 0.69 -6.64
C TRP A 97 -12.78 0.25 -5.21
N LEU A 98 -13.38 -0.86 -4.78
CA LEU A 98 -13.28 -1.35 -3.41
C LEU A 98 -12.61 -2.72 -3.37
N THR A 99 -11.40 -2.78 -2.84
CA THR A 99 -10.59 -4.01 -2.76
C THR A 99 -10.98 -4.83 -1.52
N ARG A 100 -11.08 -6.14 -1.70
CA ARG A 100 -11.30 -7.11 -0.63
C ARG A 100 -10.13 -7.13 0.36
N VAL A 101 -10.37 -7.64 1.56
CA VAL A 101 -9.39 -7.68 2.66
C VAL A 101 -8.08 -8.39 2.28
N ASP A 102 -8.14 -9.43 1.45
CA ASP A 102 -6.97 -10.21 0.99
C ASP A 102 -6.26 -9.62 -0.24
N GLY A 103 -6.86 -8.61 -0.90
CA GLY A 103 -6.29 -8.00 -2.11
C GLY A 103 -6.47 -8.81 -3.40
N HIS A 104 -7.15 -9.97 -3.37
CA HIS A 104 -7.36 -10.85 -4.53
C HIS A 104 -8.67 -10.63 -5.27
N ALA A 105 -9.51 -9.73 -4.79
CA ALA A 105 -10.74 -9.34 -5.45
C ALA A 105 -11.03 -7.86 -5.19
N ALA A 106 -11.71 -7.23 -6.13
CA ALA A 106 -12.27 -5.89 -5.96
C ALA A 106 -13.60 -5.77 -6.67
N VAL A 107 -14.45 -4.86 -6.21
CA VAL A 107 -15.70 -4.52 -6.86
C VAL A 107 -15.64 -3.11 -7.40
N ALA A 108 -16.06 -2.93 -8.65
CA ALA A 108 -16.17 -1.65 -9.33
C ALA A 108 -17.65 -1.29 -9.53
N ASN A 109 -17.99 -0.02 -9.39
CA ASN A 109 -19.30 0.48 -9.84
C ASN A 109 -19.30 0.70 -11.37
N SER A 110 -20.48 0.98 -11.94
CA SER A 110 -20.62 1.19 -13.38
C SER A 110 -19.78 2.35 -13.90
N ALA A 111 -19.62 3.43 -13.13
CA ALA A 111 -18.79 4.57 -13.50
C ALA A 111 -17.29 4.20 -13.58
N ALA A 112 -16.77 3.39 -12.67
CA ALA A 112 -15.39 2.92 -12.72
C ALA A 112 -15.13 2.01 -13.92
N ILE A 113 -16.05 1.09 -14.22
CA ILE A 113 -15.96 0.20 -15.38
C ILE A 113 -15.94 1.01 -16.68
N GLN A 114 -16.84 1.98 -16.82
CA GLN A 114 -16.93 2.87 -17.97
C GLN A 114 -15.69 3.75 -18.11
N ALA A 115 -15.23 4.37 -17.03
CA ALA A 115 -14.01 5.19 -17.02
C ALA A 115 -12.76 4.39 -17.41
N SER A 116 -12.78 3.09 -17.19
CA SER A 116 -11.70 2.17 -17.58
C SER A 116 -11.78 1.70 -19.03
N GLY A 117 -12.85 2.07 -19.76
CA GLY A 117 -13.08 1.66 -21.16
C GLY A 117 -13.61 0.24 -21.31
N PHE A 118 -14.17 -0.33 -20.24
CA PHE A 118 -14.74 -1.69 -20.23
C PHE A 118 -16.26 -1.67 -20.05
N THR A 119 -16.86 -2.85 -20.15
CA THR A 119 -18.29 -3.08 -19.89
C THR A 119 -18.45 -4.27 -18.95
N LEU A 120 -19.62 -4.45 -18.40
CA LEU A 120 -19.96 -5.63 -17.57
C LEU A 120 -19.82 -6.95 -18.32
N ASN A 121 -19.85 -6.92 -19.67
CA ASN A 121 -19.71 -8.10 -20.54
C ASN A 121 -18.26 -8.33 -20.99
N THR A 122 -17.30 -7.54 -20.50
CA THR A 122 -15.88 -7.73 -20.83
C THR A 122 -15.42 -9.11 -20.35
N GLN A 123 -14.74 -9.85 -21.24
CA GLN A 123 -14.20 -11.16 -20.90
C GLN A 123 -13.01 -11.02 -19.94
N ALA A 124 -12.98 -11.87 -18.92
CA ALA A 124 -11.84 -11.92 -18.01
C ALA A 124 -10.59 -12.45 -18.71
N PRO A 125 -9.41 -11.91 -18.40
CA PRO A 125 -8.14 -12.48 -18.85
C PRO A 125 -7.90 -13.85 -18.22
N VAL A 126 -6.96 -14.60 -18.81
CA VAL A 126 -6.51 -15.89 -18.24
C VAL A 126 -6.01 -15.66 -16.80
N GLY A 127 -6.46 -16.49 -15.88
CA GLY A 127 -6.16 -16.35 -14.44
C GLY A 127 -7.01 -15.31 -13.71
N GLY A 128 -8.02 -14.73 -14.37
CA GLY A 128 -8.98 -13.80 -13.77
C GLY A 128 -10.42 -14.23 -13.90
N ARG A 129 -11.32 -13.60 -13.14
CA ARG A 129 -12.78 -13.75 -13.24
C ARG A 129 -13.46 -12.40 -13.09
N ILE A 130 -14.50 -12.16 -13.89
CA ILE A 130 -15.38 -10.99 -13.79
C ILE A 130 -16.82 -11.50 -13.60
N GLU A 131 -17.52 -10.94 -12.62
CA GLU A 131 -18.89 -11.32 -12.34
C GLU A 131 -19.63 -10.14 -11.69
N ASN A 132 -20.62 -9.57 -12.37
CA ASN A 132 -21.47 -8.48 -11.85
C ASN A 132 -20.67 -7.28 -11.28
N GLY A 133 -19.52 -6.95 -11.88
CA GLY A 133 -18.63 -5.88 -11.43
C GLY A 133 -17.63 -6.29 -10.35
N LEU A 134 -17.62 -7.55 -9.94
CA LEU A 134 -16.53 -8.14 -9.16
C LEU A 134 -15.39 -8.55 -10.13
N PHE A 135 -14.17 -8.15 -9.81
CA PHE A 135 -12.94 -8.49 -10.52
C PHE A 135 -12.06 -9.31 -9.59
N VAL A 136 -11.60 -10.47 -10.03
CA VAL A 136 -10.79 -11.41 -9.22
C VAL A 136 -9.45 -11.66 -9.90
N ASP A 137 -8.38 -11.63 -9.13
CA ASP A 137 -7.00 -11.92 -9.52
C ASP A 137 -6.57 -11.14 -10.78
N ALA A 138 -6.18 -11.82 -11.87
CA ALA A 138 -5.71 -11.19 -13.10
C ALA A 138 -6.72 -10.20 -13.71
N ALA A 139 -8.01 -10.32 -13.42
CA ALA A 139 -9.02 -9.39 -13.91
C ALA A 139 -8.89 -7.99 -13.29
N MET A 140 -8.32 -7.86 -12.10
CA MET A 140 -8.11 -6.56 -11.44
C MET A 140 -7.20 -5.66 -12.28
N SER A 141 -6.24 -6.23 -13.02
CA SER A 141 -5.34 -5.51 -13.92
C SER A 141 -6.03 -4.77 -15.07
N LEU A 142 -7.29 -5.02 -15.33
CA LEU A 142 -8.08 -4.25 -16.31
C LEU A 142 -8.45 -2.86 -15.78
N ILE A 143 -8.72 -2.73 -14.51
CA ILE A 143 -9.18 -1.49 -13.87
C ILE A 143 -8.01 -0.71 -13.22
N GLU A 144 -7.15 -1.38 -12.47
CA GLU A 144 -6.10 -0.75 -11.66
C GLU A 144 -5.21 0.23 -12.44
N PRO A 145 -4.74 -0.05 -13.68
CA PRO A 145 -3.92 0.89 -14.45
C PRO A 145 -4.69 2.13 -14.95
N LYS A 146 -6.02 2.15 -14.78
CA LYS A 146 -6.89 3.27 -15.15
C LYS A 146 -7.21 4.19 -14.00
N ILE A 147 -6.92 3.77 -12.78
CA ILE A 147 -7.01 4.61 -11.60
C ILE A 147 -5.97 5.72 -11.74
N PRO A 148 -6.35 7.01 -11.64
CA PRO A 148 -5.40 8.10 -11.73
C PRO A 148 -4.26 7.95 -10.72
N ALA A 149 -3.03 8.20 -11.15
CA ALA A 149 -1.91 8.26 -10.24
C ALA A 149 -2.12 9.40 -9.22
N PRO A 150 -1.72 9.22 -7.96
CA PRO A 150 -1.82 10.27 -6.96
C PRO A 150 -1.04 11.52 -7.38
N THR A 151 -1.65 12.68 -7.18
CA THR A 151 -0.96 13.97 -7.34
C THR A 151 0.12 14.15 -6.27
N ALA A 152 1.06 15.06 -6.49
CA ALA A 152 2.08 15.42 -5.49
C ALA A 152 1.46 15.85 -4.16
N ALA A 153 0.36 16.60 -4.18
CA ALA A 153 -0.35 17.02 -2.98
C ALA A 153 -0.97 15.84 -2.21
N GLU A 154 -1.53 14.86 -2.92
CA GLU A 154 -2.06 13.62 -2.30
C GLU A 154 -0.94 12.76 -1.72
N GLN A 155 0.21 12.69 -2.38
CA GLN A 155 1.40 12.00 -1.86
C GLN A 155 1.92 12.68 -0.59
N ASP A 156 2.02 14.01 -0.57
CA ASP A 156 2.45 14.78 0.60
C ASP A 156 1.47 14.60 1.77
N ALA A 157 0.17 14.62 1.50
CA ALA A 157 -0.86 14.35 2.50
C ALA A 157 -0.78 12.91 3.04
N ALA A 158 -0.54 11.93 2.18
CA ALA A 158 -0.35 10.53 2.56
C ALA A 158 0.89 10.37 3.46
N LEU A 159 2.02 10.97 3.09
CA LEU A 159 3.23 10.94 3.92
C LEU A 159 2.99 11.58 5.29
N ALA A 160 2.32 12.72 5.35
CA ALA A 160 1.98 13.39 6.60
C ALA A 160 1.07 12.51 7.48
N ALA A 161 0.10 11.79 6.88
CA ALA A 161 -0.77 10.87 7.62
C ALA A 161 0.01 9.65 8.14
N ALA A 162 0.90 9.06 7.32
CA ALA A 162 1.77 7.97 7.73
C ALA A 162 2.64 8.35 8.93
N GLN A 163 3.29 9.50 8.87
CA GLN A 163 4.14 10.00 9.95
C GLN A 163 3.36 10.20 11.25
N ARG A 164 2.16 10.81 11.19
CA ARG A 164 1.30 10.96 12.37
C ARG A 164 0.95 9.61 12.99
N LEU A 165 0.59 8.64 12.17
CA LEU A 165 0.27 7.28 12.63
C LEU A 165 1.47 6.59 13.26
N MET A 166 2.65 6.67 12.64
CA MET A 166 3.89 6.11 13.17
C MET A 166 4.20 6.71 14.52
N LEU A 167 4.28 8.04 14.63
CA LEU A 167 4.62 8.74 15.87
C LEU A 167 3.61 8.49 16.98
N SER A 168 2.31 8.41 16.68
CA SER A 168 1.28 8.09 17.67
C SER A 168 1.40 6.68 18.27
N ASN A 169 2.14 5.79 17.59
CA ASN A 169 2.45 4.44 18.06
C ASN A 169 3.90 4.29 18.54
N GLY A 170 4.63 5.39 18.72
CA GLY A 170 6.02 5.38 19.17
C GLY A 170 7.04 4.95 18.13
N LEU A 171 6.63 4.80 16.86
CA LEU A 171 7.53 4.48 15.74
C LEU A 171 8.21 5.77 15.27
N THR A 172 9.52 5.85 15.39
CA THR A 172 10.34 7.00 14.96
C THR A 172 11.14 6.76 13.71
N ALA A 173 11.22 5.49 13.28
CA ALA A 173 11.89 5.10 12.04
C ALA A 173 11.18 3.93 11.36
N ALA A 174 11.41 3.79 10.05
CA ALA A 174 10.99 2.63 9.27
C ALA A 174 12.02 2.27 8.20
N ALA A 175 12.18 0.96 7.96
CA ALA A 175 12.73 0.45 6.71
C ALA A 175 11.56 0.30 5.73
N ASP A 176 11.53 1.16 4.70
CA ASP A 176 10.43 1.23 3.73
C ASP A 176 10.71 0.33 2.53
N MET A 177 9.92 -0.74 2.40
CA MET A 177 10.16 -1.84 1.47
C MET A 177 9.43 -1.64 0.14
N GLY A 178 10.16 -1.21 -0.88
CA GLY A 178 9.64 -1.00 -2.23
C GLY A 178 9.40 0.47 -2.55
N THR A 179 10.17 1.37 -1.96
CA THR A 179 10.15 2.82 -2.25
C THR A 179 10.21 3.07 -3.76
N GLY A 180 9.19 3.73 -4.29
CA GLY A 180 9.12 4.16 -5.69
C GLY A 180 9.69 5.56 -5.91
N PRO A 181 9.90 5.98 -7.18
CA PRO A 181 10.37 7.34 -7.49
C PRO A 181 9.45 8.44 -6.94
N ASP A 182 8.14 8.23 -7.02
CA ASP A 182 7.15 9.20 -6.54
C ASP A 182 7.12 9.27 -5.01
N ASP A 183 7.26 8.13 -4.33
CA ASP A 183 7.37 8.06 -2.88
C ASP A 183 8.64 8.79 -2.40
N TRP A 184 9.76 8.53 -3.08
CA TRP A 184 11.02 9.20 -2.82
C TRP A 184 10.92 10.71 -3.02
N ALA A 185 10.26 11.16 -4.09
CA ALA A 185 10.03 12.57 -4.35
C ALA A 185 9.20 13.25 -3.25
N ALA A 186 8.15 12.58 -2.74
CA ALA A 186 7.36 13.08 -1.62
C ALA A 186 8.19 13.19 -0.33
N MET A 187 9.02 12.18 -0.04
CA MET A 187 9.92 12.19 1.12
C MET A 187 10.96 13.30 1.03
N ASN A 188 11.51 13.55 -0.17
CA ASN A 188 12.44 14.67 -0.41
C ASN A 188 11.74 16.02 -0.19
N ARG A 189 10.54 16.26 -0.76
CA ARG A 189 9.80 17.50 -0.52
C ARG A 189 9.55 17.75 0.97
N ALA A 190 9.17 16.69 1.71
CA ALA A 190 9.00 16.79 3.15
C ALA A 190 10.31 17.09 3.90
N GLY A 191 11.43 16.52 3.45
CA GLY A 191 12.77 16.77 3.97
C GLY A 191 13.20 18.22 3.74
N GLU A 192 13.06 18.71 2.52
CA GLU A 192 13.37 20.10 2.13
C GLU A 192 12.51 21.11 2.91
N ALA A 193 11.24 20.79 3.12
CA ALA A 193 10.33 21.63 3.92
C ALA A 193 10.55 21.50 5.44
N GLY A 194 11.44 20.63 5.93
CA GLY A 194 11.64 20.36 7.35
C GLY A 194 10.47 19.65 8.04
N THR A 195 9.59 19.00 7.27
CA THR A 195 8.39 18.30 7.76
C THR A 195 8.52 16.77 7.79
N LEU A 196 9.68 16.23 7.40
CA LEU A 196 9.99 14.81 7.56
C LEU A 196 10.41 14.54 9.01
N ASN A 197 9.46 14.09 9.83
CA ASN A 197 9.61 13.94 11.28
C ASN A 197 9.98 12.52 11.73
N VAL A 198 10.01 11.56 10.81
CA VAL A 198 10.45 10.17 11.02
C VAL A 198 11.71 9.90 10.21
N ARG A 199 12.49 8.91 10.64
CA ARG A 199 13.62 8.45 9.84
C ARG A 199 13.17 7.34 8.90
N VAL A 200 13.49 7.46 7.60
CA VAL A 200 13.14 6.46 6.58
C VAL A 200 14.41 5.94 5.93
N LEU A 201 14.59 4.62 6.01
CA LEU A 201 15.56 3.86 5.22
C LEU A 201 14.80 3.23 4.05
N GLY A 202 14.89 3.83 2.86
CA GLY A 202 14.23 3.35 1.66
C GLY A 202 14.97 2.17 1.03
N TYR A 203 14.20 1.15 0.64
CA TYR A 203 14.62 0.06 -0.23
C TYR A 203 13.86 0.17 -1.54
N ALA A 204 14.56 0.54 -2.62
CA ALA A 204 13.95 0.73 -3.93
C ALA A 204 13.31 -0.56 -4.47
N GLY A 205 12.29 -0.45 -5.29
CA GLY A 205 11.65 -1.57 -5.98
C GLY A 205 12.57 -2.21 -7.03
N GLY A 206 13.53 -3.01 -6.60
CA GLY A 206 14.55 -3.65 -7.45
C GLY A 206 15.59 -2.68 -8.02
N ILE A 207 16.50 -3.21 -8.82
CA ILE A 207 17.56 -2.41 -9.52
C ILE A 207 16.95 -1.33 -10.43
N PRO A 208 15.86 -1.59 -11.19
CA PRO A 208 15.22 -0.53 -11.99
C PRO A 208 14.74 0.65 -11.14
N GLY A 209 14.12 0.38 -9.99
CA GLY A 209 13.69 1.42 -9.05
C GLY A 209 14.87 2.23 -8.50
N MET A 210 15.95 1.56 -8.10
CA MET A 210 17.17 2.21 -7.64
C MET A 210 17.78 3.12 -8.72
N LYS A 211 17.78 2.67 -9.97
CA LYS A 211 18.26 3.48 -11.12
C LYS A 211 17.38 4.70 -11.34
N ALA A 212 16.09 4.56 -11.25
CA ALA A 212 15.14 5.65 -11.45
C ALA A 212 15.21 6.71 -10.34
N ILE A 213 15.49 6.29 -9.10
CA ILE A 213 15.57 7.18 -7.94
C ILE A 213 16.94 7.89 -7.86
N ASN A 214 18.03 7.16 -7.91
CA ASN A 214 19.36 7.69 -7.64
C ASN A 214 20.47 7.12 -8.55
N GLY A 215 20.17 6.90 -9.82
CA GLY A 215 21.15 6.45 -10.81
C GLY A 215 21.75 5.06 -10.54
N GLY A 216 21.10 4.27 -9.69
CA GLY A 216 21.52 2.91 -9.35
C GLY A 216 22.42 2.81 -8.12
N LYS A 217 22.58 3.89 -7.36
CA LYS A 217 23.43 3.95 -6.17
C LYS A 217 22.65 4.27 -4.90
N PRO A 218 23.11 3.85 -3.71
CA PRO A 218 22.59 4.39 -2.45
C PRO A 218 22.75 5.91 -2.39
N SER A 219 21.91 6.57 -1.60
CA SER A 219 22.12 7.98 -1.26
C SER A 219 23.02 8.12 -0.02
N ASP A 220 23.54 9.32 0.22
CA ASP A 220 23.94 9.70 1.56
C ASP A 220 22.68 9.83 2.46
N TRP A 221 22.91 9.95 3.78
CA TRP A 221 21.86 10.37 4.69
C TRP A 221 21.51 11.84 4.46
N LEU A 222 20.24 12.13 4.22
CA LEU A 222 19.71 13.44 3.88
C LEU A 222 18.91 14.01 5.06
N TYR A 223 18.77 15.35 5.09
CA TYR A 223 17.87 16.07 6.01
C TYR A 223 18.13 15.78 7.50
N GLY A 224 19.37 15.81 7.93
CA GLY A 224 19.76 15.52 9.33
C GLY A 224 19.46 14.06 9.70
N ASP A 225 19.92 13.15 8.86
CA ASP A 225 19.80 11.70 9.00
C ASP A 225 18.33 11.19 9.02
N ARG A 226 17.45 11.84 8.26
CA ARG A 226 16.04 11.43 8.22
C ARG A 226 15.65 10.62 7.00
N LEU A 227 16.41 10.69 5.90
CA LEU A 227 16.11 9.98 4.68
C LEU A 227 17.39 9.35 4.09
N HIS A 228 17.31 8.08 3.76
CA HIS A 228 18.42 7.35 3.13
C HIS A 228 17.86 6.29 2.18
N LEU A 229 18.41 6.20 0.97
CA LEU A 229 18.15 5.11 0.04
C LEU A 229 19.27 4.08 0.18
N GLY A 230 19.02 3.00 0.93
CA GLY A 230 20.06 2.09 1.38
C GLY A 230 20.11 0.74 0.67
N GLY A 231 19.13 0.41 -0.19
CA GLY A 231 19.11 -0.91 -0.80
C GLY A 231 17.99 -1.12 -1.80
N VAL A 232 17.80 -2.39 -2.19
CA VAL A 232 16.72 -2.82 -3.09
C VAL A 232 15.86 -3.88 -2.44
N LYS A 233 14.55 -3.84 -2.71
CA LYS A 233 13.57 -4.85 -2.36
C LYS A 233 13.33 -5.75 -3.56
N LEU A 234 13.45 -7.06 -3.38
CA LEU A 234 13.10 -8.07 -4.36
C LEU A 234 11.94 -8.93 -3.85
N TYR A 235 11.11 -9.38 -4.76
CA TYR A 235 10.07 -10.37 -4.50
C TYR A 235 10.47 -11.68 -5.15
N ALA A 236 10.90 -12.66 -4.34
CA ALA A 236 11.31 -13.97 -4.83
C ALA A 236 10.11 -14.87 -5.14
N ASP A 237 9.03 -14.71 -4.35
CA ASP A 237 7.81 -15.50 -4.41
C ASP A 237 6.61 -14.70 -3.89
N GLY A 238 5.45 -15.35 -3.81
CA GLY A 238 4.21 -14.74 -3.35
C GLY A 238 3.96 -14.90 -1.84
N ALA A 239 2.76 -14.52 -1.40
CA ALA A 239 2.36 -14.56 0.00
C ALA A 239 1.79 -15.92 0.41
N LEU A 240 2.07 -16.36 1.66
CA LEU A 240 1.60 -17.65 2.20
C LEU A 240 0.06 -17.71 2.27
N GLY A 241 -0.59 -16.65 2.75
CA GLY A 241 -2.04 -16.61 2.95
C GLY A 241 -2.86 -16.76 1.68
N SER A 242 -2.34 -16.34 0.53
CA SER A 242 -2.94 -16.51 -0.80
C SER A 242 -2.47 -17.77 -1.55
N ARG A 243 -1.67 -18.65 -0.92
CA ARG A 243 -1.02 -19.83 -1.52
C ARG A 243 -0.06 -19.47 -2.66
N GLY A 244 0.48 -18.25 -2.61
CA GLY A 244 1.50 -17.76 -3.54
C GLY A 244 2.94 -18.04 -3.11
N ALA A 245 3.20 -18.21 -1.81
CA ALA A 245 4.54 -18.54 -1.33
C ALA A 245 5.03 -19.86 -1.93
N TRP A 246 6.24 -19.86 -2.47
CA TRP A 246 6.80 -21.00 -3.20
C TRP A 246 7.40 -22.03 -2.24
N LEU A 247 6.64 -23.08 -1.99
CA LEU A 247 6.95 -24.12 -1.02
C LEU A 247 7.69 -25.31 -1.65
N LYS A 248 8.46 -26.03 -0.85
CA LYS A 248 9.11 -27.29 -1.26
C LYS A 248 8.13 -28.42 -1.51
N ALA A 249 6.97 -28.39 -0.84
CA ALA A 249 5.87 -29.34 -1.02
C ALA A 249 4.57 -28.59 -1.35
N PRO A 250 3.57 -29.26 -1.95
CA PRO A 250 2.25 -28.68 -2.14
C PRO A 250 1.64 -28.17 -0.83
N TYR A 251 0.76 -27.17 -0.93
CA TYR A 251 -0.02 -26.72 0.21
C TYR A 251 -0.94 -27.86 0.71
N HIS A 252 -1.06 -28.01 2.02
CA HIS A 252 -1.89 -29.04 2.60
C HIS A 252 -3.39 -28.83 2.27
N ASP A 253 -3.84 -27.59 2.29
CA ASP A 253 -5.22 -27.19 2.00
C ASP A 253 -5.47 -26.85 0.51
N LYS A 254 -4.42 -26.90 -0.32
CA LYS A 254 -4.48 -26.73 -1.77
C LYS A 254 -3.40 -27.58 -2.48
N PRO A 255 -3.60 -28.90 -2.57
CA PRO A 255 -2.57 -29.84 -3.03
C PRO A 255 -2.18 -29.73 -4.52
N ASP A 256 -2.93 -28.95 -5.29
CA ASP A 256 -2.69 -28.69 -6.72
C ASP A 256 -1.64 -27.60 -6.98
N THR A 257 -1.12 -26.95 -5.93
CA THR A 257 -0.11 -25.90 -6.09
C THR A 257 0.98 -25.95 -5.03
N ARG A 258 2.14 -25.44 -5.37
CA ARG A 258 3.28 -25.17 -4.52
C ARG A 258 3.54 -23.66 -4.33
N GLY A 259 2.68 -22.80 -4.87
CA GLY A 259 2.90 -21.38 -4.98
C GLY A 259 3.60 -20.98 -6.28
N LEU A 260 4.14 -19.75 -6.31
CA LEU A 260 4.68 -19.11 -7.50
C LEU A 260 6.12 -18.64 -7.24
N GLN A 261 7.05 -19.09 -8.07
CA GLN A 261 8.38 -18.52 -8.15
C GLN A 261 8.35 -17.28 -9.04
N PHE A 262 8.68 -16.10 -8.51
CA PHE A 262 8.75 -14.88 -9.30
C PHE A 262 10.13 -14.63 -9.89
N LEU A 263 11.18 -15.01 -9.16
CA LEU A 263 12.56 -14.88 -9.60
C LEU A 263 13.27 -16.24 -9.54
N THR A 264 14.04 -16.56 -10.57
CA THR A 264 14.96 -17.69 -10.53
C THR A 264 16.19 -17.37 -9.68
N ASP A 265 16.92 -18.38 -9.25
CA ASP A 265 18.17 -18.23 -8.50
C ASP A 265 19.18 -17.36 -9.24
N ALA A 266 19.29 -17.53 -10.57
CA ALA A 266 20.16 -16.72 -11.42
C ALA A 266 19.74 -15.24 -11.40
N GLN A 267 18.44 -14.95 -11.52
CA GLN A 267 17.93 -13.57 -11.47
C GLN A 267 18.16 -12.92 -10.09
N ILE A 268 17.98 -13.67 -9.00
CA ILE A 268 18.27 -13.19 -7.65
C ILE A 268 19.77 -12.87 -7.52
N LEU A 269 20.63 -13.78 -7.97
CA LEU A 269 22.08 -13.60 -7.91
C LEU A 269 22.54 -12.39 -8.74
N ASP A 270 22.03 -12.24 -9.95
CA ASP A 270 22.33 -11.11 -10.83
C ASP A 270 21.94 -9.77 -10.18
N GLN A 271 20.75 -9.69 -9.60
CA GLN A 271 20.32 -8.47 -8.90
C GLN A 271 21.11 -8.21 -7.61
N ALA A 272 21.42 -9.26 -6.85
CA ALA A 272 22.25 -9.14 -5.65
C ALA A 272 23.68 -8.65 -6.00
N ASN A 273 24.28 -9.20 -7.05
CA ASN A 273 25.60 -8.77 -7.53
C ASN A 273 25.57 -7.32 -8.04
N ALA A 274 24.53 -6.94 -8.76
CA ALA A 274 24.35 -5.56 -9.23
C ALA A 274 24.20 -4.59 -8.05
N ALA A 275 23.42 -4.95 -7.03
CA ALA A 275 23.28 -4.14 -5.82
C ALA A 275 24.61 -4.01 -5.07
N ALA A 276 25.30 -5.13 -4.81
CA ALA A 276 26.58 -5.14 -4.10
C ALA A 276 27.68 -4.36 -4.85
N SER A 277 27.64 -4.32 -6.17
CA SER A 277 28.60 -3.56 -6.99
C SER A 277 28.32 -2.06 -6.99
N SER A 278 27.19 -1.64 -6.52
CA SER A 278 26.75 -0.23 -6.50
C SER A 278 26.93 0.43 -5.13
N GLY A 279 27.29 -0.32 -4.11
CA GLY A 279 27.40 0.09 -2.70
C GLY A 279 26.24 -0.45 -1.91
#